data_6920d69ced0eb07e2280eb859398d664
#
_entry.id   6920d69ced0eb07e2280eb859398d664
#
_cell.length_a   1.000
_cell.length_b   1.000
_cell.length_c   1.000
_cell.angle_alpha   90.00
_cell.angle_beta   90.00
_cell.angle_gamma   90.00
#
_symmetry.space_group_name_H-M   'P 1'
#
loop_
_entity.id
_entity.type
_entity.pdbx_description
1 polymer ?
#
loop_
_entity_poly.entity_id
_entity_poly.type
_entity_poly.pdbx_seq_one_letter_code
_entity_poly.pdbx_strand_id
1 'polypeptide(L)'
;MLKIKGVTILSFYPDWMHCKSLGIDKHLLGSVLYVLVHYVLQGTVEENVEEVWKDIEAEYIYADTENRFGTMKQTMFRAKSQPKLQGKAGELKDLGPVMVKVWEKHMNEHLLIHQKILIVLRCFLVFRSLCDWTVCDAWL
;
A
#
# COMPACT_ATOMS: atom_id res chain seq x y z
N MET A 1 -40.19 9.50 4.90
CA MET A 1 -38.94 9.18 4.17
C MET A 1 -38.84 10.16 2.99
N LEU A 2 -37.87 11.06 3.01
CA LEU A 2 -37.64 12.07 1.96
C LEU A 2 -37.17 11.34 0.69
N LYS A 3 -38.00 11.34 -0.37
CA LYS A 3 -37.60 10.86 -1.70
C LYS A 3 -36.92 12.03 -2.44
N ILE A 4 -35.61 12.05 -2.47
CA ILE A 4 -34.86 12.97 -3.32
C ILE A 4 -34.85 12.37 -4.73
N LYS A 5 -35.42 13.10 -5.71
CA LYS A 5 -35.45 12.66 -7.13
C LYS A 5 -34.02 12.43 -7.64
N GLY A 6 -33.77 11.26 -8.21
CA GLY A 6 -32.47 10.89 -8.78
C GLY A 6 -31.47 10.28 -7.79
N VAL A 7 -31.82 10.22 -6.49
CA VAL A 7 -30.98 9.52 -5.48
C VAL A 7 -31.57 8.16 -5.18
N THR A 8 -30.83 7.11 -5.50
CA THR A 8 -31.18 5.72 -5.22
C THR A 8 -30.16 5.16 -4.18
N ILE A 9 -30.45 3.96 -3.66
CA ILE A 9 -29.48 3.29 -2.75
C ILE A 9 -28.11 3.07 -3.44
N LEU A 10 -28.12 2.97 -4.77
CA LEU A 10 -26.89 2.86 -5.58
C LEU A 10 -26.09 4.16 -5.66
N SER A 11 -26.70 5.30 -5.34
CA SER A 11 -26.01 6.60 -5.24
C SER A 11 -25.12 6.72 -3.98
N PHE A 12 -25.30 5.81 -3.03
CA PHE A 12 -24.47 5.70 -1.80
C PHE A 12 -23.37 4.64 -1.92
N TYR A 13 -22.93 4.34 -3.13
CA TYR A 13 -21.83 3.42 -3.32
C TYR A 13 -20.55 4.01 -2.68
N PRO A 14 -19.87 3.27 -1.79
CA PRO A 14 -18.63 3.77 -1.23
C PRO A 14 -17.64 3.99 -2.37
N ASP A 15 -17.05 5.18 -2.41
CA ASP A 15 -15.95 5.46 -3.32
C ASP A 15 -14.76 4.56 -2.97
N TRP A 16 -14.62 3.50 -3.74
CA TRP A 16 -13.62 2.46 -3.52
C TRP A 16 -12.20 3.02 -3.52
N MET A 17 -11.90 3.95 -4.40
CA MET A 17 -10.59 4.59 -4.47
C MET A 17 -10.28 5.34 -3.17
N HIS A 18 -11.25 6.10 -2.63
CA HIS A 18 -11.03 6.82 -1.38
C HIS A 18 -10.99 5.88 -0.17
N CYS A 19 -11.87 4.91 -0.10
CA CYS A 19 -11.90 3.98 1.04
C CYS A 19 -10.67 3.08 1.06
N LYS A 20 -10.28 2.51 -0.07
CA LYS A 20 -9.16 1.59 -0.19
C LYS A 20 -7.83 2.33 -0.35
N SER A 21 -7.59 2.93 -1.51
CA SER A 21 -6.25 3.43 -1.84
C SER A 21 -5.86 4.65 -0.99
N LEU A 22 -6.76 5.59 -0.79
CA LEU A 22 -6.50 6.77 0.04
C LEU A 22 -6.82 6.54 1.54
N GLY A 23 -7.48 5.45 1.89
CA GLY A 23 -7.75 5.01 3.26
C GLY A 23 -6.79 3.91 3.70
N ILE A 24 -7.19 2.65 3.52
CA ILE A 24 -6.51 1.46 4.06
C ILE A 24 -5.07 1.34 3.56
N ASP A 25 -4.84 1.50 2.24
CA ASP A 25 -3.53 1.29 1.62
C ASP A 25 -2.46 2.22 2.20
N LYS A 26 -2.80 3.49 2.42
CA LYS A 26 -1.90 4.47 3.05
C LYS A 26 -1.41 4.03 4.42
N HIS A 27 -2.32 3.50 5.24
CA HIS A 27 -1.98 3.08 6.59
C HIS A 27 -1.20 1.77 6.58
N LEU A 28 -1.62 0.79 5.77
CA LEU A 28 -0.93 -0.49 5.67
C LEU A 28 0.50 -0.31 5.16
N LEU A 29 0.66 0.32 3.99
CA LEU A 29 1.97 0.51 3.38
C LEU A 29 2.88 1.42 4.22
N GLY A 30 2.30 2.48 4.80
CA GLY A 30 3.03 3.35 5.72
C GLY A 30 3.51 2.62 6.97
N SER A 31 2.69 1.72 7.53
CA SER A 31 3.07 0.91 8.70
C SER A 31 4.15 -0.11 8.35
N VAL A 32 4.05 -0.78 7.20
CA VAL A 32 5.06 -1.74 6.76
C VAL A 32 6.40 -1.05 6.50
N LEU A 33 6.42 0.09 5.81
CA LEU A 33 7.63 0.90 5.62
C LEU A 33 8.23 1.35 6.95
N TYR A 34 7.40 1.79 7.88
CA TYR A 34 7.85 2.20 9.21
C TYR A 34 8.50 1.04 9.96
N VAL A 35 7.88 -0.15 9.97
CA VAL A 35 8.45 -1.35 10.61
C VAL A 35 9.76 -1.75 9.93
N LEU A 36 9.80 -1.73 8.61
CA LEU A 36 10.99 -2.10 7.84
C LEU A 36 12.20 -1.21 8.22
N VAL A 37 11.99 0.11 8.20
CA VAL A 37 13.04 1.10 8.43
C VAL A 37 13.48 1.17 9.89
N HIS A 38 12.55 1.00 10.85
CA HIS A 38 12.86 1.22 12.27
C HIS A 38 13.15 -0.05 13.07
N TYR A 39 12.71 -1.23 12.59
CA TYR A 39 12.77 -2.46 13.39
C TYR A 39 13.38 -3.65 12.68
N VAL A 40 13.39 -3.67 11.35
CA VAL A 40 13.93 -4.81 10.57
C VAL A 40 15.38 -4.55 10.14
N LEU A 41 15.63 -3.39 9.57
CA LEU A 41 16.96 -2.98 9.13
C LEU A 41 17.81 -2.44 10.30
N GLN A 42 19.14 -2.63 10.21
CA GLN A 42 20.06 -2.37 11.31
C GLN A 42 20.82 -1.05 11.19
N GLY A 43 20.70 -0.33 10.07
CA GLY A 43 21.36 0.96 9.82
C GLY A 43 20.68 2.14 10.52
N THR A 44 21.16 3.34 10.25
CA THR A 44 20.45 4.57 10.60
C THR A 44 19.15 4.67 9.82
N VAL A 45 18.21 5.46 10.30
CA VAL A 45 16.90 5.62 9.64
C VAL A 45 17.07 6.11 8.21
N GLU A 46 17.99 7.03 7.98
CA GLU A 46 18.30 7.60 6.68
C GLU A 46 18.87 6.53 5.73
N GLU A 47 19.85 5.76 6.18
CA GLU A 47 20.45 4.65 5.41
C GLU A 47 19.41 3.58 5.08
N ASN A 48 18.57 3.21 6.05
CA ASN A 48 17.51 2.23 5.87
C ASN A 48 16.46 2.71 4.85
N VAL A 49 16.11 3.99 4.87
CA VAL A 49 15.18 4.56 3.86
C VAL A 49 15.80 4.51 2.46
N GLU A 50 17.09 4.81 2.33
CA GLU A 50 17.79 4.74 1.04
C GLU A 50 17.88 3.29 0.53
N GLU A 51 18.16 2.33 1.41
CA GLU A 51 18.20 0.91 1.06
C GLU A 51 16.84 0.42 0.55
N VAL A 52 15.77 0.68 1.32
CA VAL A 52 14.40 0.32 0.94
C VAL A 52 14.00 1.01 -0.36
N TRP A 53 14.38 2.26 -0.55
CA TRP A 53 14.07 3.00 -1.78
C TRP A 53 14.75 2.39 -3.01
N LYS A 54 16.03 2.02 -2.93
CA LYS A 54 16.76 1.33 -4.01
C LYS A 54 16.05 0.02 -4.41
N ASP A 55 15.58 -0.73 -3.43
CA ASP A 55 14.85 -1.97 -3.69
C ASP A 55 13.49 -1.72 -4.36
N ILE A 56 12.76 -0.71 -3.91
CA ILE A 56 11.50 -0.29 -4.54
C ILE A 56 11.75 0.14 -6.00
N GLU A 57 12.78 0.94 -6.26
CA GLU A 57 13.13 1.36 -7.63
C GLU A 57 13.47 0.17 -8.53
N ALA A 58 14.25 -0.79 -8.04
CA ALA A 58 14.58 -1.99 -8.77
C ALA A 58 13.33 -2.82 -9.13
N GLU A 59 12.42 -2.99 -8.19
CA GLU A 59 11.16 -3.71 -8.43
C GLU A 59 10.21 -2.94 -9.38
N TYR A 60 10.18 -1.62 -9.32
CA TYR A 60 9.43 -0.80 -10.27
C TYR A 60 9.93 -0.97 -11.71
N ILE A 61 11.24 -1.05 -11.89
CA ILE A 61 11.86 -1.28 -13.20
C ILE A 61 11.52 -2.69 -13.69
N TYR A 62 11.67 -3.69 -12.83
CA TYR A 62 11.39 -5.09 -13.17
C TYR A 62 9.92 -5.33 -13.56
N ALA A 63 8.99 -4.71 -12.84
CA ALA A 63 7.55 -4.86 -13.06
C ALA A 63 6.97 -3.90 -14.12
N ASP A 64 7.79 -3.05 -14.74
CA ASP A 64 7.38 -2.00 -15.68
C ASP A 64 6.17 -1.17 -15.17
N THR A 65 6.26 -0.74 -13.93
CA THR A 65 5.18 -0.06 -13.22
C THR A 65 4.94 1.35 -13.79
N GLU A 66 3.69 1.71 -14.04
CA GLU A 66 3.33 3.04 -14.60
C GLU A 66 3.36 4.16 -13.55
N ASN A 67 2.67 3.95 -12.42
CA ASN A 67 2.53 4.99 -11.39
C ASN A 67 3.57 4.77 -10.29
N ARG A 68 4.70 5.43 -10.43
CA ARG A 68 5.84 5.29 -9.51
C ARG A 68 5.95 6.48 -8.57
N PHE A 69 6.34 6.24 -7.35
CA PHE A 69 6.88 7.31 -6.52
C PHE A 69 8.19 7.81 -7.13
N GLY A 70 8.39 9.12 -7.15
CA GLY A 70 9.65 9.71 -7.64
C GLY A 70 10.75 9.72 -6.58
N THR A 71 10.43 9.55 -5.32
CA THR A 71 11.35 9.49 -4.18
C THR A 71 10.64 8.92 -2.95
N MET A 72 11.43 8.40 -2.01
CA MET A 72 10.93 7.99 -0.71
C MET A 72 11.71 8.70 0.40
N LYS A 73 10.98 9.31 1.32
CA LYS A 73 11.56 9.99 2.50
C LYS A 73 10.80 9.56 3.75
N GLN A 74 11.48 9.51 4.88
CA GLN A 74 10.88 9.16 6.18
C GLN A 74 9.63 10.01 6.47
N THR A 75 9.64 11.29 6.11
CA THR A 75 8.51 12.21 6.31
C THR A 75 7.24 11.80 5.55
N MET A 76 7.37 10.99 4.49
CA MET A 76 6.23 10.55 3.68
C MET A 76 5.40 9.46 4.35
N PHE A 77 5.97 8.66 5.25
CA PHE A 77 5.26 7.58 5.95
C PHE A 77 5.21 7.74 7.47
N ARG A 78 5.70 8.88 8.00
CA ARG A 78 5.65 9.21 9.43
C ARG A 78 4.55 10.23 9.68
N ALA A 79 3.46 9.80 10.33
CA ALA A 79 2.45 10.70 10.86
C ALA A 79 2.70 10.93 12.38
N LYS A 80 2.14 12.01 12.91
CA LYS A 80 2.29 12.39 14.33
C LYS A 80 1.80 11.30 15.31
N SER A 81 0.83 10.47 14.92
CA SER A 81 0.21 9.45 15.79
C SER A 81 0.25 8.04 15.21
N GLN A 82 0.18 7.90 13.88
CA GLN A 82 0.17 6.61 13.20
C GLN A 82 0.92 6.71 11.86
N PRO A 83 1.71 5.67 11.48
CA PRO A 83 2.34 5.64 10.16
C PRO A 83 1.29 5.72 9.07
N LYS A 84 1.51 6.63 8.11
CA LYS A 84 0.61 6.84 6.98
C LYS A 84 1.42 7.33 5.79
N LEU A 85 1.44 6.53 4.72
CA LEU A 85 2.16 6.90 3.51
C LEU A 85 1.41 7.99 2.75
N GLN A 86 2.12 9.06 2.39
CA GLN A 86 1.61 10.12 1.54
C GLN A 86 1.87 9.76 0.07
N GLY A 87 0.84 9.80 -0.75
CA GLY A 87 0.94 9.48 -2.17
C GLY A 87 -0.42 9.58 -2.86
N LYS A 88 -0.40 9.58 -4.18
CA LYS A 88 -1.59 9.51 -5.02
C LYS A 88 -2.15 8.08 -5.02
N ALA A 89 -3.43 7.91 -5.34
CA ALA A 89 -4.08 6.61 -5.36
C ALA A 89 -3.39 5.61 -6.30
N GLY A 90 -2.99 6.04 -7.51
CA GLY A 90 -2.25 5.21 -8.45
C GLY A 90 -0.88 4.77 -7.92
N GLU A 91 -0.11 5.70 -7.32
CA GLU A 91 1.19 5.39 -6.72
C GLU A 91 1.07 4.36 -5.58
N LEU A 92 0.06 4.51 -4.72
CA LEU A 92 -0.21 3.55 -3.63
C LEU A 92 -0.67 2.20 -4.17
N LYS A 93 -1.51 2.24 -5.21
CA LYS A 93 -1.98 1.04 -5.90
C LYS A 93 -0.81 0.23 -6.43
N ASP A 94 0.12 0.85 -7.10
CA ASP A 94 1.21 0.16 -7.79
C ASP A 94 2.39 -0.17 -6.86
N LEU A 95 2.52 0.51 -5.73
CA LEU A 95 3.48 0.16 -4.68
C LEU A 95 3.12 -1.15 -3.95
N GLY A 96 1.85 -1.51 -3.85
CA GLY A 96 1.42 -2.71 -3.10
C GLY A 96 2.15 -4.00 -3.49
N PRO A 97 2.14 -4.42 -4.77
CA PRO A 97 2.89 -5.61 -5.23
C PRO A 97 4.39 -5.52 -4.97
N VAL A 98 4.97 -4.35 -5.18
CA VAL A 98 6.39 -4.08 -4.94
C VAL A 98 6.75 -4.27 -3.46
N MET A 99 5.90 -3.77 -2.55
CA MET A 99 6.13 -3.92 -1.11
C MET A 99 6.10 -5.37 -0.63
N VAL A 100 5.38 -6.27 -1.29
CA VAL A 100 5.46 -7.71 -0.99
C VAL A 100 6.87 -8.22 -1.25
N LYS A 101 7.46 -7.89 -2.39
CA LYS A 101 8.81 -8.32 -2.78
C LYS A 101 9.88 -7.72 -1.88
N VAL A 102 9.79 -6.43 -1.61
CA VAL A 102 10.71 -5.75 -0.70
C VAL A 102 10.62 -6.33 0.71
N TRP A 103 9.41 -6.61 1.20
CA TRP A 103 9.23 -7.26 2.50
C TRP A 103 9.83 -8.68 2.53
N GLU A 104 9.58 -9.51 1.52
CA GLU A 104 10.13 -10.87 1.39
C GLU A 104 11.66 -10.86 1.41
N LYS A 105 12.30 -9.86 0.82
CA LYS A 105 13.76 -9.71 0.80
C LYS A 105 14.37 -9.46 2.18
N HIS A 106 13.72 -8.65 3.01
CA HIS A 106 14.27 -8.18 4.29
C HIS A 106 13.71 -8.91 5.52
N MET A 107 12.59 -9.62 5.39
CA MET A 107 11.96 -10.30 6.50
C MET A 107 12.83 -11.43 7.06
N ASN A 108 12.73 -11.66 8.36
CA ASN A 108 13.23 -12.89 8.98
C ASN A 108 12.11 -13.94 8.99
N GLU A 109 12.27 -15.01 8.24
CA GLU A 109 11.29 -16.08 8.10
C GLU A 109 10.99 -16.81 9.42
N HIS A 110 11.89 -16.78 10.40
CA HIS A 110 11.70 -17.42 11.70
C HIS A 110 10.87 -16.56 12.67
N LEU A 111 10.63 -15.29 12.36
CA LEU A 111 9.84 -14.41 13.20
C LEU A 111 8.36 -14.44 12.79
N LEU A 112 7.51 -14.93 13.69
CA LEU A 112 6.07 -15.05 13.47
C LEU A 112 5.42 -13.71 13.07
N ILE A 113 5.89 -12.59 13.63
CA ILE A 113 5.36 -11.28 13.28
C ILE A 113 5.66 -10.91 11.82
N HIS A 114 6.85 -11.25 11.31
CA HIS A 114 7.22 -11.01 9.91
C HIS A 114 6.40 -11.86 8.95
N GLN A 115 6.13 -13.12 9.30
CA GLN A 115 5.23 -13.99 8.54
C GLN A 115 3.80 -13.43 8.50
N LYS A 116 3.27 -12.93 9.63
CA LYS A 116 1.94 -12.32 9.69
C LYS A 116 1.84 -11.07 8.82
N ILE A 117 2.86 -10.22 8.82
CA ILE A 117 2.91 -9.03 7.95
C ILE A 117 2.90 -9.45 6.47
N LEU A 118 3.66 -10.47 6.09
CA LEU A 118 3.66 -11.00 4.72
C LEU A 118 2.27 -11.51 4.32
N ILE A 119 1.60 -12.26 5.21
CA ILE A 119 0.23 -12.75 4.97
C ILE A 119 -0.72 -11.57 4.74
N VAL A 120 -0.67 -10.54 5.57
CA VAL A 120 -1.51 -9.34 5.42
C VAL A 120 -1.25 -8.66 4.09
N LEU A 121 0.02 -8.48 3.68
CA LEU A 121 0.38 -7.89 2.40
C LEU A 121 -0.14 -8.72 1.21
N ARG A 122 -0.03 -10.04 1.27
CA ARG A 122 -0.54 -10.94 0.22
C ARG A 122 -2.07 -10.95 0.17
N CYS A 123 -2.76 -11.01 1.30
CA CYS A 123 -4.21 -10.90 1.37
C CYS A 123 -4.71 -9.58 0.80
N PHE A 124 -4.01 -8.50 1.08
CA PHE A 124 -4.28 -7.19 0.52
C PHE A 124 -4.24 -7.17 -1.02
N LEU A 125 -3.27 -7.86 -1.65
CA LEU A 125 -3.20 -7.98 -3.11
C LEU A 125 -4.35 -8.82 -3.69
N VAL A 126 -4.69 -9.94 -3.04
CA VAL A 126 -5.83 -10.79 -3.46
C VAL A 126 -7.13 -9.99 -3.38
N PHE A 127 -7.36 -9.30 -2.28
CA PHE A 127 -8.55 -8.46 -2.11
C PHE A 127 -8.64 -7.37 -3.18
N ARG A 128 -7.50 -6.78 -3.56
CA ARG A 128 -7.42 -5.81 -4.64
C ARG A 128 -7.85 -6.42 -5.97
N SER A 129 -7.33 -7.59 -6.35
CA SER A 129 -7.68 -8.24 -7.61
C SER A 129 -9.16 -8.57 -7.69
N LEU A 130 -9.76 -9.05 -6.61
CA LEU A 130 -11.19 -9.32 -6.54
C LEU A 130 -12.04 -8.07 -6.76
N CYS A 131 -11.61 -6.93 -6.24
CA CYS A 131 -12.35 -5.68 -6.38
C CYS A 131 -12.19 -5.03 -7.76
N ASP A 132 -11.04 -5.17 -8.38
CA ASP A 132 -10.84 -4.71 -9.78
C ASP A 132 -11.74 -5.51 -10.74
N TRP A 133 -12.01 -6.81 -10.47
CA TRP A 133 -12.93 -7.65 -11.24
C TRP A 133 -14.41 -7.23 -11.07
N THR A 134 -14.85 -6.98 -9.86
CA THR A 134 -16.26 -6.65 -9.59
C THR A 134 -16.69 -5.27 -10.14
N VAL A 135 -15.75 -4.37 -10.35
CA VAL A 135 -16.04 -3.06 -10.96
C VAL A 135 -16.16 -3.16 -12.49
N CYS A 136 -15.39 -4.04 -13.15
CA CYS A 136 -15.49 -4.21 -14.60
C CYS A 136 -16.78 -4.92 -15.02
N ASP A 137 -17.26 -5.91 -14.26
CA ASP A 137 -18.45 -6.68 -14.62
C ASP A 137 -19.79 -5.98 -14.27
N ALA A 138 -19.76 -4.96 -13.43
CA ALA A 138 -20.97 -4.23 -13.04
C ALA A 138 -21.42 -3.16 -14.06
N TRP A 139 -20.66 -2.95 -15.13
CA TRP A 139 -20.96 -1.93 -16.18
C TRP A 139 -21.21 -2.53 -17.58
N LEU A 140 -21.24 -3.86 -17.71
CA LEU A 140 -21.68 -4.59 -18.90
C LEU A 140 -23.09 -5.14 -18.71
#